data_7bf3593010248bea88d664005d75c636
#
_entry.id   7bf3593010248bea88d664005d75c636
#
_cell.length_a   1.000
_cell.length_b   1.000
_cell.length_c   1.000
_cell.angle_alpha   90.00
_cell.angle_beta   90.00
_cell.angle_gamma   90.00
#
_symmetry.space_group_name_H-M   'P 1'
#
loop_
_entity.id
_entity.type
_entity.pdbx_description
1 polymer ?
#
loop_
_entity_poly.entity_id
_entity_poly.type
_entity_poly.pdbx_seq_one_letter_code
_entity_poly.pdbx_strand_id
1 'polypeptide(L)'
;LYIEINEALKNWCNLTAAPDFIRDLRLVKSPQELDYFRKAGEAMDIVMEKTIDATYPGAFEGDIYATFYDTLFRLDADLPAHIPPLGSGDSAVNLRYKSKRKNVSKNDQVTLELGLAYRRYHVACMGVVLTGPKINQRHLKMHETSVIALNAVQSALRPGKTVGDLFEI
;
A
#
# COMPACT_ATOMS: atom_id res chain seq x y z
N LEU A 1 -30.04 -5.21 8.73
CA LEU A 1 -30.23 -4.52 7.42
C LEU A 1 -30.80 -5.44 6.35
N TYR A 2 -30.15 -6.61 5.96
CA TYR A 2 -30.69 -7.51 4.91
C TYR A 2 -32.09 -8.02 5.24
N ILE A 3 -32.29 -8.53 6.48
CA ILE A 3 -33.58 -9.05 6.95
C ILE A 3 -34.66 -7.98 6.88
N GLU A 4 -34.37 -6.75 7.34
CA GLU A 4 -35.31 -5.65 7.35
C GLU A 4 -35.72 -5.21 5.92
N ILE A 5 -34.74 -5.13 5.01
CA ILE A 5 -34.99 -4.80 3.60
C ILE A 5 -35.80 -5.92 2.93
N ASN A 6 -35.47 -7.17 3.18
CA ASN A 6 -36.17 -8.31 2.62
C ASN A 6 -37.64 -8.34 3.07
N GLU A 7 -37.91 -8.12 4.36
CA GLU A 7 -39.28 -8.01 4.90
C GLU A 7 -40.05 -6.84 4.30
N ALA A 8 -39.41 -5.68 4.16
CA ALA A 8 -40.05 -4.49 3.58
C ALA A 8 -40.39 -4.66 2.10
N LEU A 9 -39.61 -5.42 1.35
CA LEU A 9 -39.72 -5.57 -0.11
C LEU A 9 -40.36 -6.91 -0.57
N LYS A 10 -40.65 -7.84 0.33
CA LYS A 10 -41.11 -9.19 0.01
C LYS A 10 -42.35 -9.28 -0.87
N ASN A 11 -43.20 -8.26 -0.85
CA ASN A 11 -44.42 -8.19 -1.71
C ASN A 11 -44.17 -7.45 -3.04
N TRP A 12 -42.96 -6.92 -3.25
CA TRP A 12 -42.61 -6.12 -4.43
C TRP A 12 -41.59 -6.82 -5.33
N CYS A 13 -40.61 -7.51 -4.73
CA CYS A 13 -39.55 -8.18 -5.45
C CYS A 13 -38.90 -9.29 -4.62
N ASN A 14 -38.20 -10.20 -5.30
CA ASN A 14 -37.34 -11.18 -4.68
C ASN A 14 -35.91 -10.60 -4.56
N LEU A 15 -35.38 -10.55 -3.35
CA LEU A 15 -34.00 -10.16 -3.13
C LEU A 15 -33.10 -11.38 -3.27
N THR A 16 -32.11 -11.29 -4.16
CA THR A 16 -31.07 -12.31 -4.32
C THR A 16 -29.71 -11.70 -4.09
N ALA A 17 -28.81 -12.46 -3.49
CA ALA A 17 -27.42 -12.06 -3.37
C ALA A 17 -26.75 -12.09 -4.77
N ALA A 18 -26.02 -11.02 -5.09
CA ALA A 18 -25.20 -10.93 -6.29
C ALA A 18 -23.76 -10.58 -5.92
N PRO A 19 -23.02 -11.46 -5.21
CA PRO A 19 -21.76 -11.10 -4.56
C PRO A 19 -20.65 -10.79 -5.56
N ASP A 20 -20.63 -11.42 -6.71
CA ASP A 20 -19.46 -11.46 -7.57
C ASP A 20 -19.53 -10.56 -8.80
N PHE A 21 -20.70 -10.15 -9.24
CA PHE A 21 -20.83 -9.48 -10.53
C PHE A 21 -20.08 -8.14 -10.60
N ILE A 22 -20.07 -7.33 -9.52
CA ILE A 22 -19.28 -6.09 -9.47
C ILE A 22 -17.79 -6.39 -9.43
N ARG A 23 -17.40 -7.43 -8.70
CA ARG A 23 -16.01 -7.89 -8.69
C ARG A 23 -15.55 -8.29 -10.08
N ASP A 24 -16.35 -9.08 -10.77
CA ASP A 24 -16.01 -9.60 -12.09
C ASP A 24 -15.91 -8.48 -13.14
N LEU A 25 -16.79 -7.49 -13.08
CA LEU A 25 -16.69 -6.28 -13.93
C LEU A 25 -15.39 -5.49 -13.69
N ARG A 26 -14.82 -5.54 -12.49
CA ARG A 26 -13.60 -4.84 -12.11
C ARG A 26 -12.33 -5.63 -12.37
N LEU A 27 -12.39 -6.93 -12.66
CA LEU A 27 -11.21 -7.77 -12.87
C LEU A 27 -10.43 -7.37 -14.12
N VAL A 28 -11.12 -7.20 -15.24
CA VAL A 28 -10.50 -6.81 -16.51
C VAL A 28 -10.59 -5.30 -16.68
N LYS A 29 -9.42 -4.64 -16.78
CA LYS A 29 -9.32 -3.19 -16.91
C LYS A 29 -9.34 -2.78 -18.37
N SER A 30 -10.09 -1.73 -18.69
CA SER A 30 -10.03 -1.05 -19.99
C SER A 30 -8.68 -0.35 -20.20
N PRO A 31 -8.32 0.04 -21.42
CA PRO A 31 -7.11 0.84 -21.67
C PRO A 31 -7.06 2.14 -20.86
N GLN A 32 -8.19 2.83 -20.70
CA GLN A 32 -8.26 4.06 -19.91
C GLN A 32 -8.03 3.81 -18.43
N GLU A 33 -8.56 2.73 -17.86
CA GLU A 33 -8.32 2.35 -16.47
C GLU A 33 -6.84 2.01 -16.25
N LEU A 34 -6.21 1.33 -17.22
CA LEU A 34 -4.77 1.06 -17.16
C LEU A 34 -3.94 2.34 -17.18
N ASP A 35 -4.36 3.37 -17.92
CA ASP A 35 -3.69 4.68 -17.90
C ASP A 35 -3.82 5.37 -16.55
N TYR A 36 -4.97 5.24 -15.88
CA TYR A 36 -5.11 5.74 -14.51
C TYR A 36 -4.20 5.01 -13.52
N PHE A 37 -4.05 3.69 -13.64
CA PHE A 37 -3.09 2.92 -12.83
C PHE A 37 -1.64 3.35 -13.08
N ARG A 38 -1.25 3.60 -14.34
CA ARG A 38 0.11 4.07 -14.67
C ARG A 38 0.39 5.43 -14.07
N LYS A 39 -0.54 6.39 -14.20
CA LYS A 39 -0.42 7.71 -13.57
C LYS A 39 -0.36 7.63 -12.05
N ALA A 40 -1.16 6.76 -11.45
CA ALA A 40 -1.08 6.50 -10.01
C ALA A 40 0.28 5.91 -9.62
N GLY A 41 0.85 5.01 -10.43
CA GLY A 41 2.18 4.44 -10.23
C GLY A 41 3.28 5.50 -10.31
N GLU A 42 3.29 6.32 -11.35
CA GLU A 42 4.25 7.43 -11.52
C GLU A 42 4.20 8.42 -10.35
N ALA A 43 3.00 8.77 -9.89
CA ALA A 43 2.84 9.61 -8.71
C ALA A 43 3.35 8.90 -7.44
N MET A 44 3.11 7.59 -7.32
CA MET A 44 3.56 6.79 -6.16
C MET A 44 5.08 6.72 -6.05
N ASP A 45 5.79 6.61 -7.17
CA ASP A 45 7.25 6.59 -7.20
C ASP A 45 7.82 7.91 -6.64
N ILE A 46 7.28 9.06 -7.08
CA ILE A 46 7.69 10.38 -6.58
C ILE A 46 7.35 10.54 -5.09
N VAL A 47 6.16 10.12 -4.67
CA VAL A 47 5.72 10.20 -3.27
C VAL A 47 6.60 9.32 -2.39
N MET A 48 6.95 8.11 -2.83
CA MET A 48 7.82 7.20 -2.08
C MET A 48 9.23 7.81 -1.93
N GLU A 49 9.83 8.33 -3.01
CA GLU A 49 11.14 8.98 -2.97
C GLU A 49 11.15 10.14 -1.97
N LYS A 50 10.19 11.06 -2.04
CA LYS A 50 10.12 12.21 -1.13
C LYS A 50 9.89 11.79 0.33
N THR A 51 9.11 10.74 0.55
CA THR A 51 8.85 10.22 1.89
C THR A 51 10.09 9.53 2.47
N ILE A 52 10.86 8.81 1.64
CA ILE A 52 12.15 8.24 2.03
C ILE A 52 13.14 9.35 2.39
N ASP A 53 13.25 10.40 1.58
CA ASP A 53 14.13 11.56 1.83
C ASP A 53 13.80 12.26 3.15
N ALA A 54 12.52 12.31 3.52
CA ALA A 54 12.07 12.88 4.80
C ALA A 54 12.30 11.94 5.99
N THR A 55 12.72 10.70 5.75
CA THR A 55 12.90 9.66 6.79
C THR A 55 14.38 9.54 7.18
N TYR A 56 14.80 10.28 8.20
CA TYR A 56 16.17 10.30 8.70
C TYR A 56 16.20 10.26 10.23
N PRO A 57 17.36 9.98 10.86
CA PRO A 57 17.48 9.99 12.33
C PRO A 57 17.12 11.36 12.92
N GLY A 58 16.17 11.40 13.82
CA GLY A 58 15.63 12.62 14.43
C GLY A 58 14.39 13.18 13.74
N ALA A 59 14.04 12.73 12.53
CA ALA A 59 12.80 13.15 11.88
C ALA A 59 11.57 12.81 12.72
N PHE A 60 10.64 13.74 12.82
CA PHE A 60 9.36 13.47 13.48
C PHE A 60 8.43 12.69 12.55
N GLU A 61 7.85 11.58 13.01
CA GLU A 61 6.96 10.75 12.19
C GLU A 61 5.79 11.55 11.56
N GLY A 62 5.32 12.61 12.26
CA GLY A 62 4.31 13.50 11.74
C GLY A 62 4.75 14.32 10.53
N ASP A 63 6.03 14.74 10.48
CA ASP A 63 6.59 15.49 9.34
C ASP A 63 6.78 14.57 8.12
N ILE A 64 7.10 13.29 8.36
CA ILE A 64 7.16 12.28 7.30
C ILE A 64 5.76 12.10 6.68
N TYR A 65 4.71 12.02 7.50
CA TYR A 65 3.33 12.01 6.99
C TYR A 65 2.95 13.30 6.26
N ALA A 66 3.34 14.45 6.79
CA ALA A 66 3.08 15.73 6.14
C ALA A 66 3.73 15.79 4.75
N THR A 67 4.96 15.32 4.62
CA THR A 67 5.66 15.21 3.33
C THR A 67 4.93 14.27 2.37
N PHE A 68 4.49 13.11 2.84
CA PHE A 68 3.71 12.17 2.05
C PHE A 68 2.43 12.82 1.51
N TYR A 69 1.61 13.43 2.37
CA TYR A 69 0.34 14.05 1.95
C TYR A 69 0.53 15.31 1.11
N ASP A 70 1.51 16.16 1.43
CA ASP A 70 1.83 17.34 0.60
C ASP A 70 2.23 16.94 -0.81
N THR A 71 3.12 15.97 -0.94
CA THR A 71 3.57 15.47 -2.24
C THR A 71 2.42 14.86 -3.04
N LEU A 72 1.60 14.03 -2.40
CA LEU A 72 0.43 13.39 -3.00
C LEU A 72 -0.54 14.44 -3.60
N PHE A 73 -0.89 15.46 -2.82
CA PHE A 73 -1.83 16.49 -3.28
C PHE A 73 -1.25 17.38 -4.38
N ARG A 74 0.07 17.66 -4.36
CA ARG A 74 0.72 18.43 -5.44
C ARG A 74 0.75 17.69 -6.77
N LEU A 75 0.61 16.38 -6.75
CA LEU A 75 0.54 15.52 -7.94
C LEU A 75 -0.89 15.24 -8.43
N ASP A 76 -1.89 15.97 -7.94
CA ASP A 76 -3.32 15.76 -8.26
C ASP A 76 -3.78 14.32 -7.97
N ALA A 77 -3.18 13.69 -6.96
CA ALA A 77 -3.56 12.36 -6.55
C ALA A 77 -4.64 12.40 -5.44
N ASP A 78 -5.46 11.36 -5.42
CA ASP A 78 -6.51 11.16 -4.41
C ASP A 78 -5.94 10.48 -3.15
N LEU A 79 -6.58 10.71 -2.02
CA LEU A 79 -6.29 10.00 -0.77
C LEU A 79 -6.48 8.49 -0.94
N PRO A 80 -5.64 7.68 -0.29
CA PRO A 80 -5.84 6.23 -0.24
C PRO A 80 -7.09 5.87 0.58
N ALA A 81 -7.61 4.66 0.35
CA ALA A 81 -8.81 4.16 1.03
C ALA A 81 -8.63 4.00 2.55
N HIS A 82 -7.42 3.91 3.04
CA HIS A 82 -7.09 3.86 4.48
C HIS A 82 -5.86 4.71 4.79
N ILE A 83 -5.68 5.04 6.07
CA ILE A 83 -4.48 5.75 6.52
C ILE A 83 -3.26 4.86 6.31
N PRO A 84 -2.26 5.31 5.53
CA PRO A 84 -1.05 4.54 5.27
C PRO A 84 -0.29 4.22 6.58
N PRO A 85 0.06 2.97 6.84
CA PRO A 85 0.92 2.64 7.97
C PRO A 85 2.33 3.22 7.80
N LEU A 86 2.84 3.83 8.85
CA LEU A 86 4.21 4.30 8.98
C LEU A 86 4.67 4.03 10.40
N GLY A 87 5.74 3.29 10.58
CA GLY A 87 6.22 2.94 11.90
C GLY A 87 7.73 2.84 11.98
N SER A 88 8.31 3.39 13.08
CA SER A 88 9.72 3.30 13.38
C SER A 88 9.98 2.42 14.61
N GLY A 89 11.14 1.80 14.68
CA GLY A 89 11.56 0.93 15.78
C GLY A 89 10.63 -0.26 15.97
N ASP A 90 10.24 -0.54 17.21
CA ASP A 90 9.33 -1.64 17.55
C ASP A 90 8.00 -1.59 16.80
N SER A 91 7.61 -0.42 16.35
CA SER A 91 6.40 -0.24 15.58
C SER A 91 6.53 -0.66 14.12
N ALA A 92 7.74 -0.66 13.58
CA ALA A 92 8.00 -1.05 12.19
C ALA A 92 7.68 -2.53 11.89
N VAL A 93 7.55 -3.36 12.92
CA VAL A 93 7.21 -4.79 12.80
C VAL A 93 5.73 -5.09 13.03
N ASN A 94 4.92 -4.07 13.32
CA ASN A 94 3.50 -4.24 13.55
C ASN A 94 2.71 -3.96 12.27
N LEU A 95 1.83 -4.89 11.88
CA LEU A 95 0.90 -4.67 10.79
C LEU A 95 -0.10 -3.56 11.13
N ARG A 96 -0.46 -2.76 10.12
CA ARG A 96 -1.46 -1.67 10.21
C ARG A 96 -1.17 -0.67 11.32
N TYR A 97 0.09 -0.44 11.54
CA TYR A 97 0.56 0.49 12.55
C TYR A 97 0.25 1.94 12.15
N LYS A 98 -0.13 2.74 13.14
CA LYS A 98 -0.26 4.20 12.99
C LYS A 98 0.87 4.89 13.72
N SER A 99 1.38 6.00 13.17
CA SER A 99 2.40 6.81 13.82
C SER A 99 2.07 7.11 15.29
N LYS A 100 3.04 6.91 16.17
CA LYS A 100 2.95 7.25 17.61
C LYS A 100 3.41 8.67 17.90
N ARG A 101 3.65 9.49 16.88
CA ARG A 101 4.14 10.86 17.04
C ARG A 101 5.47 10.91 17.81
N LYS A 102 6.41 10.10 17.41
CA LYS A 102 7.77 10.05 17.95
C LYS A 102 8.78 10.43 16.88
N ASN A 103 9.99 10.68 17.32
CA ASN A 103 11.11 10.89 16.41
C ASN A 103 11.77 9.57 16.06
N VAL A 104 12.21 9.46 14.81
CA VAL A 104 12.95 8.31 14.30
C VAL A 104 14.29 8.22 15.03
N SER A 105 14.60 7.05 15.57
CA SER A 105 15.87 6.82 16.28
C SER A 105 17.01 6.61 15.29
N LYS A 106 18.23 6.81 15.78
CA LYS A 106 19.46 6.50 15.04
C LYS A 106 19.69 4.98 15.03
N ASN A 107 20.12 4.45 13.89
CA ASN A 107 20.35 3.01 13.66
C ASN A 107 19.10 2.15 13.87
N ASP A 108 17.99 2.65 13.39
CA ASP A 108 16.66 2.06 13.50
C ASP A 108 16.12 1.67 12.13
N GLN A 109 14.95 1.07 12.11
CA GLN A 109 14.19 0.72 10.92
C GLN A 109 12.88 1.50 10.90
N VAL A 110 12.54 2.03 9.73
CA VAL A 110 11.22 2.63 9.47
C VAL A 110 10.54 1.85 8.35
N THR A 111 9.34 1.37 8.59
CA THR A 111 8.50 0.74 7.57
C THR A 111 7.51 1.78 7.04
N LEU A 112 7.45 1.90 5.73
CA LEU A 112 6.55 2.75 4.98
C LEU A 112 5.62 1.86 4.16
N GLU A 113 4.32 1.84 4.48
CA GLU A 113 3.29 1.18 3.68
C GLU A 113 2.38 2.27 3.11
N LEU A 114 2.78 2.81 1.97
CA LEU A 114 2.14 3.97 1.37
C LEU A 114 1.17 3.56 0.28
N GLY A 115 0.15 4.39 0.07
CA GLY A 115 -0.81 4.20 -1.00
C GLY A 115 -1.42 5.53 -1.42
N LEU A 116 -1.79 5.63 -2.66
CA LEU A 116 -2.55 6.74 -3.22
C LEU A 116 -3.49 6.25 -4.31
N ALA A 117 -4.34 7.12 -4.79
CA ALA A 117 -5.17 6.82 -5.95
C ALA A 117 -5.07 7.98 -6.97
N TYR A 118 -5.31 7.64 -8.23
CA TYR A 118 -5.58 8.62 -9.28
C TYR A 118 -6.94 8.28 -9.88
N ARG A 119 -7.88 9.24 -9.79
CA ARG A 119 -9.27 9.01 -10.25
C ARG A 119 -9.88 7.71 -9.68
N ARG A 120 -9.63 7.44 -8.38
CA ARG A 120 -10.08 6.25 -7.64
C ARG A 120 -9.36 4.94 -7.96
N TYR A 121 -8.37 4.94 -8.85
CA TYR A 121 -7.53 3.75 -9.13
C TYR A 121 -6.33 3.76 -8.19
N HIS A 122 -6.33 2.81 -7.25
CA HIS A 122 -5.37 2.74 -6.15
C HIS A 122 -4.11 1.99 -6.54
N VAL A 123 -2.99 2.52 -6.09
CA VAL A 123 -1.71 1.82 -6.06
C VAL A 123 -1.14 1.86 -4.63
N ALA A 124 -0.33 0.88 -4.30
CA ALA A 124 0.35 0.81 -3.02
C ALA A 124 1.81 0.41 -3.23
N CYS A 125 2.67 0.92 -2.38
CA CYS A 125 4.08 0.57 -2.35
C CYS A 125 4.53 0.44 -0.89
N MET A 126 5.35 -0.57 -0.62
CA MET A 126 5.97 -0.77 0.68
C MET A 126 7.47 -0.58 0.58
N GLY A 127 8.05 0.06 1.57
CA GLY A 127 9.48 0.27 1.67
C GLY A 127 9.97 0.20 3.10
N VAL A 128 11.27 -0.02 3.25
CA VAL A 128 11.96 0.00 4.53
C VAL A 128 13.13 0.96 4.43
N VAL A 129 13.23 1.88 5.39
CA VAL A 129 14.35 2.79 5.53
C VAL A 129 15.17 2.38 6.75
N LEU A 130 16.45 2.11 6.55
CA LEU A 130 17.40 1.88 7.64
C LEU A 130 18.12 3.20 7.96
N THR A 131 18.00 3.66 9.19
CA THR A 131 18.45 5.00 9.60
C THR A 131 19.79 4.97 10.32
N GLY A 132 20.72 5.79 9.85
CA GLY A 132 22.03 5.98 10.48
C GLY A 132 23.13 5.05 9.96
N PRO A 133 24.38 5.24 10.45
CA PRO A 133 25.57 4.59 9.87
C PRO A 133 25.77 3.13 10.27
N LYS A 134 25.09 2.65 11.30
CA LYS A 134 25.21 1.26 11.76
C LYS A 134 23.98 0.47 11.38
N ILE A 135 24.08 -0.20 10.25
CA ILE A 135 23.00 -1.08 9.76
C ILE A 135 23.04 -2.39 10.54
N ASN A 136 21.89 -2.79 11.09
CA ASN A 136 21.74 -4.12 11.69
C ASN A 136 21.79 -5.18 10.57
N GLN A 137 22.78 -6.06 10.63
CA GLN A 137 23.03 -7.09 9.60
C GLN A 137 21.83 -8.04 9.44
N ARG A 138 21.09 -8.29 10.50
CA ARG A 138 19.86 -9.10 10.40
C ARG A 138 18.79 -8.38 9.58
N HIS A 139 18.60 -7.08 9.79
CA HIS A 139 17.62 -6.28 9.02
C HIS A 139 18.02 -6.23 7.54
N LEU A 140 19.31 -6.04 7.25
CA LEU A 140 19.80 -6.05 5.87
C LEU A 140 19.51 -7.39 5.20
N LYS A 141 19.84 -8.51 5.85
CA LYS A 141 19.58 -9.85 5.31
C LYS A 141 18.10 -10.13 5.10
N MET A 142 17.23 -9.67 6.01
CA MET A 142 15.77 -9.79 5.86
C MET A 142 15.28 -9.01 4.64
N HIS A 143 15.78 -7.78 4.45
CA HIS A 143 15.46 -6.95 3.29
C HIS A 143 15.92 -7.62 1.99
N GLU A 144 17.17 -8.07 1.90
CA GLU A 144 17.71 -8.77 0.74
C GLU A 144 16.87 -10.00 0.38
N THR A 145 16.49 -10.80 1.38
CA THR A 145 15.64 -11.98 1.18
C THR A 145 14.27 -11.59 0.63
N SER A 146 13.66 -10.53 1.16
CA SER A 146 12.38 -10.03 0.67
C SER A 146 12.46 -9.54 -0.77
N VAL A 147 13.54 -8.86 -1.16
CA VAL A 147 13.78 -8.42 -2.54
C VAL A 147 13.95 -9.62 -3.49
N ILE A 148 14.68 -10.65 -3.07
CA ILE A 148 14.84 -11.88 -3.86
C ILE A 148 13.47 -12.55 -4.09
N ALA A 149 12.67 -12.72 -3.03
CA ALA A 149 11.35 -13.31 -3.13
C ALA A 149 10.41 -12.48 -4.03
N LEU A 150 10.41 -11.15 -3.88
CA LEU A 150 9.61 -10.26 -4.72
C LEU A 150 9.97 -10.40 -6.19
N ASN A 151 11.27 -10.38 -6.53
CA ASN A 151 11.74 -10.52 -7.89
C ASN A 151 11.40 -11.90 -8.50
N ALA A 152 11.48 -12.97 -7.70
CA ALA A 152 11.11 -14.30 -8.13
C ALA A 152 9.62 -14.39 -8.49
N VAL A 153 8.75 -13.88 -7.61
CA VAL A 153 7.30 -13.85 -7.83
C VAL A 153 6.96 -12.98 -9.04
N GLN A 154 7.52 -11.77 -9.15
CA GLN A 154 7.26 -10.88 -10.29
C GLN A 154 7.70 -11.53 -11.63
N SER A 155 8.83 -12.22 -11.63
CA SER A 155 9.33 -12.92 -12.84
C SER A 155 8.45 -14.11 -13.23
N ALA A 156 7.78 -14.72 -12.27
CA ALA A 156 6.87 -15.85 -12.52
C ALA A 156 5.45 -15.42 -12.85
N LEU A 157 5.07 -14.17 -12.54
CA LEU A 157 3.71 -13.65 -12.71
C LEU A 157 3.39 -13.46 -14.21
N ARG A 158 2.55 -14.33 -14.73
CA ARG A 158 2.09 -14.30 -16.14
C ARG A 158 0.73 -14.99 -16.28
N PRO A 159 0.00 -14.75 -17.39
CA PRO A 159 -1.26 -15.42 -17.66
C PRO A 159 -1.12 -16.95 -17.57
N GLY A 160 -2.09 -17.58 -16.93
CA GLY A 160 -2.13 -19.03 -16.68
C GLY A 160 -1.55 -19.48 -15.34
N LYS A 161 -0.89 -18.58 -14.59
CA LYS A 161 -0.45 -18.88 -13.23
C LYS A 161 -1.56 -18.62 -12.21
N THR A 162 -1.69 -19.54 -11.27
CA THR A 162 -2.57 -19.38 -10.12
C THR A 162 -1.85 -18.69 -8.95
N VAL A 163 -2.60 -18.17 -7.98
CA VAL A 163 -2.02 -17.65 -6.73
C VAL A 163 -1.24 -18.73 -5.99
N GLY A 164 -1.71 -19.99 -6.03
CA GLY A 164 -1.01 -21.13 -5.45
C GLY A 164 0.37 -21.37 -6.09
N ASP A 165 0.46 -21.29 -7.43
CA ASP A 165 1.75 -21.43 -8.14
C ASP A 165 2.77 -20.35 -7.74
N LEU A 166 2.29 -19.14 -7.39
CA LEU A 166 3.15 -18.04 -6.96
C LEU A 166 3.55 -18.18 -5.48
N PHE A 167 2.70 -18.82 -4.67
CA PHE A 167 2.99 -19.06 -3.27
C PHE A 167 4.09 -20.10 -3.04
N GLU A 168 4.25 -21.03 -3.96
CA GLU A 168 5.28 -22.09 -3.91
C GLU A 168 6.68 -21.64 -4.38
N ILE A 169 6.83 -20.37 -4.81
CA ILE A 169 8.10 -19.76 -5.23
C ILE A 169 8.87 -19.23 -4.02
#